data_ecec87dfb4c13060ecdcd1c30bed1976
#
_entry.id   ecec87dfb4c13060ecdcd1c30bed1976
#
_cell.length_a   1.000
_cell.length_b   1.000
_cell.length_c   1.000
_cell.angle_alpha   90.00
_cell.angle_beta   90.00
_cell.angle_gamma   90.00
#
_symmetry.space_group_name_H-M   'P 1'
#
loop_
_entity.id
_entity.type
_entity.pdbx_description
1 polymer ?
#
loop_
_entity_poly.entity_id
_entity_poly.type
_entity_poly.pdbx_seq_one_letter_code
_entity_poly.pdbx_strand_id
1 'polypeptide(L)'
;MGWRNPPVPWHELERQLSGRSGRAPSGKPDTWAPGDGGDSPAWSRKRNEYEPPTIEPAANVVPYAELHCHSNFSFSEGASDPEELVQEAVRLGLTALAITDRNGFYGVVRFAEAARAHQLPTVFGVELDLFDH
;
A
#
# COMPACT_ATOMS: atom_id res chain seq x y z
N MET A 1 18.88 21.53 27.34
CA MET A 1 19.05 20.07 27.43
C MET A 1 19.29 19.56 26.03
N GLY A 2 20.50 19.05 25.73
CA GLY A 2 20.80 18.49 24.43
C GLY A 2 20.24 17.07 24.30
N TRP A 3 19.62 16.76 23.17
CA TRP A 3 19.25 15.41 22.81
C TRP A 3 20.52 14.52 22.80
N ARG A 4 20.48 13.41 23.50
CA ARG A 4 21.52 12.38 23.41
C ARG A 4 20.91 11.15 22.79
N ASN A 5 21.54 10.67 21.73
CA ASN A 5 21.18 9.38 21.16
C ASN A 5 21.25 8.29 22.24
N PRO A 6 20.32 7.33 22.24
CA PRO A 6 20.39 6.21 23.16
C PRO A 6 21.71 5.44 22.98
N PRO A 7 22.29 4.86 24.06
CA PRO A 7 23.58 4.19 24.00
C PRO A 7 23.54 2.81 23.32
N VAL A 8 22.57 2.59 22.47
CA VAL A 8 22.36 1.35 21.71
C VAL A 8 22.54 1.61 20.22
N PRO A 9 23.12 0.68 19.46
CA PRO A 9 23.19 0.79 18.00
C PRO A 9 21.80 0.93 17.39
N TRP A 10 21.70 1.69 16.30
CA TRP A 10 20.41 1.97 15.63
C TRP A 10 19.62 0.71 15.30
N HIS A 11 20.27 -0.33 14.78
CA HIS A 11 19.62 -1.60 14.44
C HIS A 11 19.02 -2.33 15.65
N GLU A 12 19.60 -2.14 16.83
CA GLU A 12 19.07 -2.72 18.08
C GLU A 12 17.88 -1.92 18.59
N LEU A 13 17.94 -0.59 18.50
CA LEU A 13 16.82 0.28 18.84
C LEU A 13 15.62 -0.01 17.92
N GLU A 14 15.86 -0.15 16.64
CA GLU A 14 14.84 -0.50 15.65
C GLU A 14 14.20 -1.86 15.94
N ARG A 15 15.01 -2.86 16.30
CA ARG A 15 14.53 -4.18 16.68
C ARG A 15 13.60 -4.11 17.88
N GLN A 16 13.95 -3.32 18.90
CA GLN A 16 13.13 -3.14 20.10
C GLN A 16 11.81 -2.42 19.77
N LEU A 17 11.86 -1.37 18.98
CA LEU A 17 10.68 -0.59 18.61
C LEU A 17 9.75 -1.36 17.66
N SER A 18 10.30 -2.26 16.85
CA SER A 18 9.51 -3.12 15.95
C SER A 18 8.86 -4.32 16.65
N GLY A 19 9.00 -4.46 17.97
CA GLY A 19 8.45 -5.58 18.75
C GLY A 19 9.03 -6.95 18.41
N ARG A 20 10.17 -7.00 17.73
CA ARG A 20 10.81 -8.25 17.30
C ARG A 20 11.60 -8.86 18.45
N SER A 21 11.13 -9.97 18.98
CA SER A 21 11.85 -10.80 19.94
C SER A 21 12.62 -11.89 19.21
N GLY A 22 13.96 -11.82 19.29
CA GLY A 22 14.82 -12.92 18.87
C GLY A 22 15.85 -12.56 17.80
N ARG A 23 17.07 -13.02 18.00
CA ARG A 23 18.15 -13.00 17.01
C ARG A 23 17.95 -14.21 16.11
N ALA A 24 17.81 -13.99 14.81
CA ALA A 24 17.82 -15.09 13.85
C ALA A 24 19.16 -15.86 13.95
N PRO A 25 19.16 -17.18 14.11
CA PRO A 25 20.37 -17.96 14.38
C PRO A 25 21.37 -18.03 13.23
N SER A 26 21.09 -17.48 12.08
CA SER A 26 21.87 -17.71 10.85
C SER A 26 22.23 -16.46 10.04
N GLY A 27 22.13 -15.27 10.60
CA GLY A 27 22.45 -14.04 9.85
C GLY A 27 21.51 -13.75 8.67
N LYS A 28 20.53 -14.60 8.41
CA LYS A 28 19.42 -14.26 7.52
C LYS A 28 18.43 -13.38 8.27
N PRO A 29 17.93 -12.30 7.65
CA PRO A 29 16.87 -11.53 8.26
C PRO A 29 15.71 -12.49 8.54
N ASP A 30 15.17 -12.39 9.74
CA ASP A 30 13.96 -13.11 10.15
C ASP A 30 12.87 -12.88 9.10
N THR A 31 12.03 -13.87 8.90
CA THR A 31 10.89 -13.75 7.99
C THR A 31 10.11 -12.50 8.36
N TRP A 32 10.20 -11.53 7.49
CA TRP A 32 9.72 -10.18 7.70
C TRP A 32 8.23 -10.18 7.99
N ALA A 33 7.83 -9.56 9.09
CA ALA A 33 6.44 -9.16 9.23
C ALA A 33 6.05 -8.35 7.98
N PRO A 34 4.84 -8.54 7.45
CA PRO A 34 4.38 -7.74 6.32
C PRO A 34 4.61 -6.27 6.65
N GLY A 35 5.51 -5.62 5.89
CA GLY A 35 5.70 -4.19 6.01
C GLY A 35 4.44 -3.50 5.54
N ASP A 36 3.97 -2.51 6.26
CA ASP A 36 3.01 -1.61 5.67
C ASP A 36 3.67 -0.82 4.53
N GLY A 37 2.88 -0.22 3.67
CA GLY A 37 3.39 0.56 2.54
C GLY A 37 4.13 1.84 2.95
N GLY A 38 4.23 2.14 4.24
CA GLY A 38 4.96 3.26 4.81
C GLY A 38 6.43 2.95 5.14
N ASP A 39 6.86 1.69 5.00
CA ASP A 39 8.25 1.33 5.23
C ASP A 39 9.16 2.08 4.25
N SER A 40 10.15 2.78 4.80
CA SER A 40 11.12 3.50 4.00
C SER A 40 11.88 2.55 3.05
N PRO A 41 12.06 2.89 1.77
CA PRO A 41 12.84 2.08 0.83
C PRO A 41 14.30 1.91 1.26
N ALA A 42 14.82 2.75 2.16
CA ALA A 42 16.17 2.62 2.72
C ALA A 42 16.36 1.34 3.56
N TRP A 43 15.29 0.71 4.00
CA TRP A 43 15.34 -0.46 4.86
C TRP A 43 15.31 -1.79 4.11
N SER A 44 15.31 -1.80 2.80
CA SER A 44 15.29 -3.02 1.96
C SER A 44 14.29 -4.08 2.43
N ARG A 45 13.24 -3.68 3.14
CA ARG A 45 12.15 -4.58 3.48
C ARG A 45 11.35 -4.86 2.21
N LYS A 46 11.45 -6.08 1.74
CA LYS A 46 10.52 -6.51 0.70
C LYS A 46 9.16 -6.72 1.36
N ARG A 47 8.17 -6.01 0.87
CA ARG A 47 6.78 -6.32 1.18
C ARG A 47 6.51 -7.76 0.73
N ASN A 48 5.73 -8.50 1.50
CA ASN A 48 5.25 -9.80 1.05
C ASN A 48 4.49 -9.63 -0.28
N GLU A 49 4.56 -10.65 -1.10
CA GLU A 49 3.74 -10.73 -2.31
C GLU A 49 2.26 -10.62 -1.91
N TYR A 50 1.50 -9.90 -2.73
CA TYR A 50 0.07 -9.75 -2.50
C TYR A 50 -0.62 -11.11 -2.69
N GLU A 51 -1.31 -11.58 -1.67
CA GLU A 51 -2.14 -12.77 -1.69
C GLU A 51 -3.60 -12.36 -1.89
N PRO A 52 -4.17 -12.57 -3.10
CA PRO A 52 -5.52 -12.12 -3.38
C PRO A 52 -6.53 -12.93 -2.56
N PRO A 53 -7.43 -12.28 -1.81
CA PRO A 53 -8.54 -12.97 -1.15
C PRO A 53 -9.54 -13.48 -2.19
N THR A 54 -10.27 -14.52 -1.82
CA THR A 54 -11.44 -14.96 -2.60
C THR A 54 -12.57 -13.94 -2.42
N ILE A 55 -13.02 -13.35 -3.52
CA ILE A 55 -14.07 -12.33 -3.51
C ILE A 55 -15.30 -12.89 -4.23
N GLU A 56 -16.45 -12.80 -3.59
CA GLU A 56 -17.74 -13.12 -4.21
C GLU A 56 -18.30 -11.86 -4.88
N PRO A 57 -18.42 -11.82 -6.23
CA PRO A 57 -18.97 -10.68 -6.93
C PRO A 57 -20.45 -10.45 -6.55
N ALA A 58 -20.87 -9.20 -6.54
CA ALA A 58 -22.25 -8.84 -6.33
C ALA A 58 -23.14 -9.37 -7.46
N ALA A 59 -24.37 -9.75 -7.13
CA ALA A 59 -25.37 -10.10 -8.12
C ALA A 59 -25.94 -8.83 -8.79
N ASN A 60 -26.35 -8.93 -10.05
CA ASN A 60 -26.98 -7.84 -10.81
C ASN A 60 -26.08 -6.62 -11.02
N VAL A 61 -24.88 -6.85 -11.50
CA VAL A 61 -23.89 -5.80 -11.78
C VAL A 61 -24.29 -4.98 -13.01
N VAL A 62 -24.27 -3.64 -12.87
CA VAL A 62 -24.35 -2.72 -14.00
C VAL A 62 -22.93 -2.43 -14.48
N PRO A 63 -22.62 -2.53 -15.79
CA PRO A 63 -21.31 -2.18 -16.29
C PRO A 63 -20.94 -0.73 -15.97
N TYR A 64 -19.94 -0.54 -15.13
CA TYR A 64 -19.48 0.77 -14.67
C TYR A 64 -17.97 0.74 -14.46
N ALA A 65 -17.31 1.84 -14.77
CA ALA A 65 -15.92 2.08 -14.47
C ALA A 65 -15.77 3.31 -13.58
N GLU A 66 -15.09 3.17 -12.45
CA GLU A 66 -14.76 4.31 -11.61
C GLU A 66 -13.43 4.92 -12.10
N LEU A 67 -13.46 6.18 -12.48
CA LEU A 67 -12.31 6.87 -13.07
C LEU A 67 -11.67 7.94 -12.17
N HIS A 68 -12.19 8.12 -10.96
CA HIS A 68 -11.65 9.08 -9.99
C HIS A 68 -11.71 8.50 -8.58
N CYS A 69 -10.60 7.91 -8.13
CA CYS A 69 -10.55 7.24 -6.85
C CYS A 69 -9.22 7.53 -6.13
N HIS A 70 -9.31 7.88 -4.85
CA HIS A 70 -8.16 8.15 -3.99
C HIS A 70 -7.92 7.01 -3.00
N SER A 71 -6.67 6.65 -2.83
CA SER A 71 -6.24 5.75 -1.77
C SER A 71 -5.87 6.52 -0.49
N ASN A 72 -5.50 5.79 0.56
CA ASN A 72 -5.00 6.35 1.82
C ASN A 72 -3.67 7.13 1.68
N PHE A 73 -3.04 7.12 0.50
CA PHE A 73 -1.91 7.99 0.19
C PHE A 73 -2.34 9.43 -0.11
N SER A 74 -3.62 9.66 -0.40
CA SER A 74 -4.21 11.00 -0.49
C SER A 74 -4.74 11.40 0.89
N PHE A 75 -3.87 11.97 1.73
CA PHE A 75 -4.19 12.32 3.11
C PHE A 75 -5.44 13.20 3.20
N SER A 76 -6.32 12.86 4.13
CA SER A 76 -7.61 13.51 4.38
C SER A 76 -8.69 13.29 3.31
N GLU A 77 -8.41 12.61 2.22
CA GLU A 77 -9.33 12.38 1.11
C GLU A 77 -9.62 10.91 0.87
N GLY A 78 -8.61 10.04 0.97
CA GLY A 78 -8.75 8.59 0.88
C GLY A 78 -8.46 7.91 2.22
N ALA A 79 -9.17 6.81 2.50
CA ALA A 79 -9.01 6.04 3.72
C ALA A 79 -8.60 4.59 3.47
N SER A 80 -8.92 4.05 2.29
CA SER A 80 -8.67 2.65 1.96
C SER A 80 -7.28 2.44 1.36
N ASP A 81 -6.69 1.31 1.68
CA ASP A 81 -5.48 0.86 1.01
C ASP A 81 -5.72 0.61 -0.49
N PRO A 82 -4.71 0.79 -1.35
CA PRO A 82 -4.85 0.52 -2.79
C PRO A 82 -5.39 -0.87 -3.12
N GLU A 83 -5.00 -1.89 -2.36
CA GLU A 83 -5.48 -3.25 -2.50
C GLU A 83 -6.96 -3.40 -2.13
N GLU A 84 -7.42 -2.71 -1.09
CA GLU A 84 -8.83 -2.72 -0.67
C GLU A 84 -9.73 -2.08 -1.73
N LEU A 85 -9.27 -1.01 -2.38
CA LEU A 85 -9.98 -0.39 -3.48
C LEU A 85 -10.21 -1.37 -4.64
N VAL A 86 -9.17 -2.13 -4.99
CA VAL A 86 -9.28 -3.17 -6.03
C VAL A 86 -10.24 -4.28 -5.61
N GLN A 87 -10.13 -4.76 -4.38
CA GLN A 87 -11.00 -5.83 -3.86
C GLN A 87 -12.46 -5.40 -3.88
N GLU A 88 -12.74 -4.17 -3.48
CA GLU A 88 -14.10 -3.63 -3.52
C GLU A 88 -14.61 -3.44 -4.95
N ALA A 89 -13.77 -2.97 -5.86
CA ALA A 89 -14.13 -2.87 -7.27
C ALA A 89 -14.49 -4.24 -7.88
N VAL A 90 -13.72 -5.28 -7.55
CA VAL A 90 -14.02 -6.66 -7.96
C VAL A 90 -15.32 -7.14 -7.34
N ARG A 91 -15.53 -6.90 -6.04
CA ARG A 91 -16.78 -7.25 -5.35
C ARG A 91 -18.00 -6.59 -5.98
N LEU A 92 -17.87 -5.32 -6.34
CA LEU A 92 -18.95 -4.55 -7.01
C LEU A 92 -19.09 -4.90 -8.50
N GLY A 93 -18.17 -5.66 -9.08
CA GLY A 93 -18.14 -6.03 -10.49
C GLY A 93 -17.89 -4.86 -11.43
N LEU A 94 -17.03 -3.91 -11.01
CA LEU A 94 -16.65 -2.81 -11.89
C LEU A 94 -15.89 -3.33 -13.11
N THR A 95 -16.12 -2.69 -14.26
CA THR A 95 -15.42 -3.00 -15.51
C THR A 95 -13.97 -2.54 -15.53
N ALA A 96 -13.69 -1.46 -14.81
CA ALA A 96 -12.34 -0.92 -14.62
C ALA A 96 -12.32 0.00 -13.40
N LEU A 97 -11.11 0.25 -12.88
CA LEU A 97 -10.87 1.17 -11.78
C LEU A 97 -9.67 2.07 -12.09
N ALA A 98 -9.80 3.38 -11.88
CA ALA A 98 -8.68 4.29 -11.85
C ALA A 98 -8.21 4.54 -10.42
N ILE A 99 -6.90 4.75 -10.23
CA ILE A 99 -6.35 5.39 -9.04
C ILE A 99 -5.83 6.77 -9.45
N THR A 100 -6.23 7.80 -8.71
CA THR A 100 -5.92 9.22 -9.01
C THR A 100 -5.47 9.94 -7.74
N ASP A 101 -4.50 9.37 -7.04
CA ASP A 101 -3.99 9.97 -5.80
C ASP A 101 -3.46 11.37 -6.01
N ARG A 102 -3.55 12.20 -4.95
CA ARG A 102 -3.16 13.60 -4.99
C ARG A 102 -1.63 13.75 -5.04
N ASN A 103 -1.17 14.56 -5.98
CA ASN A 103 0.22 15.00 -6.16
C ASN A 103 1.26 13.87 -6.28
N GLY A 104 0.86 12.64 -6.64
CA GLY A 104 1.82 11.56 -6.84
C GLY A 104 1.23 10.17 -7.11
N PHE A 105 2.11 9.25 -7.41
CA PHE A 105 1.79 7.85 -7.71
C PHE A 105 2.17 6.89 -6.57
N TYR A 106 1.99 7.30 -5.33
CA TYR A 106 2.53 6.59 -4.16
C TYR A 106 1.92 5.19 -3.98
N GLY A 107 0.62 5.03 -4.23
CA GLY A 107 -0.11 3.77 -4.11
C GLY A 107 -0.07 2.87 -5.35
N VAL A 108 0.46 3.36 -6.49
CA VAL A 108 0.26 2.73 -7.81
C VAL A 108 0.80 1.31 -7.91
N VAL A 109 1.91 0.99 -7.27
CA VAL A 109 2.52 -0.35 -7.34
C VAL A 109 1.65 -1.37 -6.64
N ARG A 110 1.20 -1.06 -5.42
CA ARG A 110 0.28 -1.90 -4.64
C ARG A 110 -1.04 -2.11 -5.39
N PHE A 111 -1.58 -1.04 -5.95
CA PHE A 111 -2.79 -1.06 -6.76
C PHE A 111 -2.63 -1.97 -7.99
N ALA A 112 -1.54 -1.82 -8.75
CA ALA A 112 -1.28 -2.61 -9.95
C ALA A 112 -1.08 -4.10 -9.67
N GLU A 113 -0.41 -4.44 -8.57
CA GLU A 113 -0.23 -5.83 -8.15
C GLU A 113 -1.57 -6.49 -7.83
N ALA A 114 -2.40 -5.84 -7.02
CA ALA A 114 -3.71 -6.32 -6.66
C ALA A 114 -4.63 -6.44 -7.88
N ALA A 115 -4.68 -5.41 -8.73
CA ALA A 115 -5.49 -5.40 -9.93
C ALA A 115 -5.11 -6.52 -10.92
N ARG A 116 -3.80 -6.77 -11.08
CA ARG A 116 -3.32 -7.88 -11.91
C ARG A 116 -3.72 -9.23 -11.36
N ALA A 117 -3.66 -9.42 -10.05
CA ALA A 117 -4.06 -10.67 -9.40
C ALA A 117 -5.56 -10.97 -9.61
N HIS A 118 -6.39 -9.94 -9.63
CA HIS A 118 -7.83 -10.05 -9.87
C HIS A 118 -8.25 -9.84 -11.33
N GLN A 119 -7.29 -9.64 -12.24
CA GLN A 119 -7.55 -9.37 -13.66
C GLN A 119 -8.48 -8.16 -13.91
N LEU A 120 -8.45 -7.17 -13.01
CA LEU A 120 -9.23 -5.95 -13.12
C LEU A 120 -8.50 -4.95 -14.04
N PRO A 121 -9.13 -4.45 -15.13
CA PRO A 121 -8.58 -3.38 -15.95
C PRO A 121 -8.39 -2.09 -15.13
N THR A 122 -7.26 -1.40 -15.33
CA THR A 122 -6.89 -0.24 -14.52
C THR A 122 -6.45 0.96 -15.35
N VAL A 123 -6.67 2.14 -14.80
CA VAL A 123 -6.13 3.41 -15.27
C VAL A 123 -5.31 4.04 -14.15
N PHE A 124 -4.15 4.59 -14.49
CA PHE A 124 -3.28 5.30 -13.54
C PHE A 124 -3.31 6.79 -13.86
N GLY A 125 -3.71 7.57 -12.91
CA GLY A 125 -3.78 9.02 -12.98
C GLY A 125 -3.20 9.68 -11.73
N VAL A 126 -3.21 10.99 -11.73
CA VAL A 126 -2.82 11.82 -10.59
C VAL A 126 -3.66 13.09 -10.62
N GLU A 127 -4.13 13.50 -9.45
CA GLU A 127 -4.74 14.80 -9.26
C GLU A 127 -3.66 15.79 -8.81
N LEU A 128 -3.46 16.87 -9.58
CA LEU A 128 -2.40 17.83 -9.32
C LEU A 128 -2.97 19.15 -8.80
N ASP A 129 -2.42 19.61 -7.69
CA ASP A 129 -2.64 20.99 -7.23
C ASP A 129 -1.77 21.94 -8.08
N LEU A 130 -2.41 22.85 -8.81
CA LEU A 130 -1.73 23.89 -9.57
C LEU A 130 -1.77 25.18 -8.77
N PHE A 131 -0.61 25.78 -8.55
CA PHE A 131 -0.51 27.08 -7.90
C PHE A 131 -0.19 28.15 -8.96
N ASP A 132 -1.06 29.14 -9.09
CA ASP A 132 -0.75 30.36 -9.85
C ASP A 132 0.25 31.20 -9.05
N HIS A 133 1.35 31.57 -9.67
CA HIS A 133 2.38 32.44 -9.12
C HIS A 133 2.13 33.92 -9.51
#